data_25d82a841b4e96ad5ce4bcb46085ef9e
#
_entry.id   25d82a841b4e96ad5ce4bcb46085ef9e
#
_cell.length_a   1.000
_cell.length_b   1.000
_cell.length_c   1.000
_cell.angle_alpha   90.00
_cell.angle_beta   90.00
_cell.angle_gamma   90.00
#
_symmetry.space_group_name_H-M   'P 1'
#
loop_
_entity.id
_entity.type
_entity.pdbx_description
1 polymer ?
#
loop_
_entity_poly.entity_id
_entity_poly.type
_entity_poly.pdbx_seq_one_letter_code
_entity_poly.pdbx_strand_id
1 'polypeptide(L)'
;MLELKDFEAAYNKVQEVVLPTKLIKSDYFSDQTGNDVYLKPENMQLTGAYKIRGAYYKISTLTDEERSRGLITASAGNHAQGVAFAAKQFGCKATIVMPTVTPLIKVNRTKSFGADVVLHGDVYDDAYAYACKLAEENGYTFVHPFNDLDVATGQGTIAMEIVQELPTVDYILAPIGGGGLITGVSTLAKMLNPKIKVIGVEPSEAASMTAALKAGEPVKLPSANTIADGTAVKEVGDKVVPYVKENVDDILLVDDDELIGAFLDMVENHKMIVENSGLLSVAALKQMDIKGKKVVCVLSGGNMDVITMSSIVQHGLIQRDRIFSVSVLLPDKPGELARVAQTVADVQGNIIKLEHNQFVSTNRNAAVELRITMEAFGTDHKKKILDTLDKAGFRPKLISAKLY
;
A
#
# COMPACT_ATOMS: atom_id res chain seq x y z
N MET A 1 -26.84 -9.16 -12.26
CA MET A 1 -26.44 -8.14 -11.25
C MET A 1 -26.26 -8.85 -9.93
N LEU A 2 -25.31 -8.40 -9.10
CA LEU A 2 -25.14 -8.92 -7.74
C LEU A 2 -26.34 -8.57 -6.88
N GLU A 3 -26.75 -9.48 -6.02
CA GLU A 3 -27.91 -9.32 -5.11
C GLU A 3 -27.47 -9.44 -3.65
N LEU A 4 -28.25 -8.91 -2.72
CA LEU A 4 -27.92 -8.98 -1.30
C LEU A 4 -27.72 -10.42 -0.79
N LYS A 5 -28.52 -11.36 -1.27
CA LYS A 5 -28.40 -12.78 -0.93
C LYS A 5 -27.02 -13.39 -1.28
N ASP A 6 -26.38 -12.88 -2.36
CA ASP A 6 -25.06 -13.36 -2.79
C ASP A 6 -24.00 -12.94 -1.78
N PHE A 7 -24.09 -11.68 -1.28
CA PHE A 7 -23.22 -11.16 -0.22
C PHE A 7 -23.46 -11.81 1.14
N GLU A 8 -24.74 -12.13 1.48
CA GLU A 8 -25.06 -12.88 2.71
C GLU A 8 -24.48 -14.30 2.66
N ALA A 9 -24.60 -14.98 1.52
CA ALA A 9 -23.98 -16.28 1.32
C ALA A 9 -22.43 -16.20 1.42
N ALA A 10 -21.84 -15.19 0.79
CA ALA A 10 -20.40 -14.96 0.87
C ALA A 10 -19.95 -14.65 2.30
N TYR A 11 -20.70 -13.81 3.02
CA TYR A 11 -20.38 -13.46 4.41
C TYR A 11 -20.38 -14.71 5.30
N ASN A 12 -21.44 -15.52 5.24
CA ASN A 12 -21.51 -16.75 6.01
C ASN A 12 -20.37 -17.71 5.67
N LYS A 13 -19.98 -17.78 4.39
CA LYS A 13 -18.91 -18.67 3.94
C LYS A 13 -17.53 -18.21 4.36
N VAL A 14 -17.19 -16.92 4.22
CA VAL A 14 -15.86 -16.43 4.56
C VAL A 14 -15.59 -16.41 6.06
N GLN A 15 -16.64 -16.33 6.91
CA GLN A 15 -16.49 -16.41 8.37
C GLN A 15 -15.84 -17.72 8.84
N GLU A 16 -15.85 -18.77 8.02
CA GLU A 16 -15.18 -20.05 8.33
C GLU A 16 -13.65 -19.90 8.44
N VAL A 17 -13.07 -18.87 7.79
CA VAL A 17 -11.60 -18.78 7.65
C VAL A 17 -11.02 -17.40 7.94
N VAL A 18 -11.81 -16.32 7.89
CA VAL A 18 -11.27 -14.97 8.12
C VAL A 18 -11.14 -14.66 9.60
N LEU A 19 -10.12 -13.86 9.94
CA LEU A 19 -10.04 -13.27 11.26
C LEU A 19 -11.03 -12.12 11.38
N PRO A 20 -11.70 -11.97 12.53
CA PRO A 20 -12.55 -10.81 12.79
C PRO A 20 -11.66 -9.56 12.94
N THR A 21 -11.46 -8.83 11.85
CA THR A 21 -10.70 -7.57 11.84
C THR A 21 -11.59 -6.42 12.33
N LYS A 22 -11.77 -6.31 13.63
CA LYS A 22 -12.62 -5.29 14.22
C LYS A 22 -12.14 -3.87 13.89
N LEU A 23 -13.10 -2.93 13.83
CA LEU A 23 -12.81 -1.52 13.61
C LEU A 23 -11.96 -0.95 14.76
N ILE A 24 -10.91 -0.22 14.40
CA ILE A 24 -10.03 0.45 15.35
C ILE A 24 -10.27 1.96 15.20
N LYS A 25 -10.76 2.63 16.25
CA LYS A 25 -10.84 4.10 16.25
C LYS A 25 -9.43 4.69 16.23
N SER A 26 -9.21 5.65 15.36
CA SER A 26 -7.96 6.39 15.26
C SER A 26 -8.15 7.80 15.82
N ASP A 27 -7.73 8.04 17.04
CA ASP A 27 -7.75 9.39 17.60
C ASP A 27 -6.83 10.33 16.82
N TYR A 28 -5.66 9.84 16.39
CA TYR A 28 -4.71 10.61 15.60
C TYR A 28 -5.31 11.16 14.30
N PHE A 29 -5.92 10.32 13.46
CA PHE A 29 -6.54 10.79 12.23
C PHE A 29 -7.83 11.55 12.49
N SER A 30 -8.54 11.25 13.57
CA SER A 30 -9.75 11.98 13.98
C SER A 30 -9.40 13.43 14.32
N ASP A 31 -8.38 13.66 15.13
CA ASP A 31 -7.90 14.99 15.51
C ASP A 31 -7.42 15.81 14.29
N GLN A 32 -6.69 15.14 13.38
CA GLN A 32 -6.19 15.81 12.18
C GLN A 32 -7.29 16.25 11.22
N THR A 33 -8.35 15.44 11.09
CA THR A 33 -9.39 15.65 10.09
C THR A 33 -10.64 16.31 10.63
N GLY A 34 -10.86 16.30 11.95
CA GLY A 34 -12.10 16.75 12.58
C GLY A 34 -13.29 15.82 12.31
N ASN A 35 -13.01 14.53 12.08
CA ASN A 35 -13.97 13.46 11.85
C ASN A 35 -13.77 12.35 12.87
N ASP A 36 -14.72 11.42 13.00
CA ASP A 36 -14.51 10.16 13.70
C ASP A 36 -13.95 9.13 12.73
N VAL A 37 -12.64 8.91 12.74
CA VAL A 37 -11.95 8.00 11.81
C VAL A 37 -11.76 6.64 12.43
N TYR A 38 -12.11 5.60 11.67
CA TYR A 38 -11.95 4.19 12.03
C TYR A 38 -11.13 3.47 10.95
N LEU A 39 -10.32 2.51 11.37
CA LEU A 39 -9.50 1.67 10.51
C LEU A 39 -10.09 0.27 10.44
N LYS A 40 -10.31 -0.27 9.24
CA LYS A 40 -10.66 -1.68 9.00
C LYS A 40 -9.38 -2.44 8.65
N PRO A 41 -8.74 -3.15 9.60
CA PRO A 41 -7.37 -3.64 9.48
C PRO A 41 -7.27 -4.98 8.72
N GLU A 42 -7.59 -5.01 7.43
CA GLU A 42 -7.47 -6.20 6.59
C GLU A 42 -5.99 -6.64 6.36
N ASN A 43 -5.03 -5.76 6.68
CA ASN A 43 -3.61 -6.12 6.79
C ASN A 43 -3.33 -7.16 7.89
N MET A 44 -4.25 -7.36 8.82
CA MET A 44 -4.14 -8.32 9.93
C MET A 44 -4.75 -9.70 9.60
N GLN A 45 -5.26 -9.93 8.41
CA GLN A 45 -5.78 -11.24 7.98
C GLN A 45 -4.67 -12.32 7.95
N LEU A 46 -5.06 -13.60 7.98
CA LEU A 46 -4.15 -14.76 7.99
C LEU A 46 -3.11 -14.73 6.87
N THR A 47 -3.51 -14.24 5.68
CA THR A 47 -2.59 -14.05 4.55
C THR A 47 -1.98 -12.65 4.48
N GLY A 48 -2.23 -11.82 5.50
CA GLY A 48 -1.75 -10.43 5.55
C GLY A 48 -2.49 -9.46 4.61
N ALA A 49 -3.65 -9.85 4.04
CA ALA A 49 -4.45 -8.99 3.19
C ALA A 49 -5.86 -9.52 3.00
N TYR A 50 -6.78 -8.64 2.57
CA TYR A 50 -8.19 -8.94 2.33
C TYR A 50 -8.46 -10.01 1.26
N LYS A 51 -7.51 -10.28 0.38
CA LYS A 51 -7.66 -11.17 -0.79
C LYS A 51 -8.12 -12.59 -0.45
N ILE A 52 -7.87 -13.03 0.77
CA ILE A 52 -8.37 -14.31 1.29
C ILE A 52 -9.90 -14.43 1.17
N ARG A 53 -10.65 -13.34 1.40
CA ARG A 53 -12.12 -13.32 1.37
C ARG A 53 -12.65 -13.71 0.00
N GLY A 54 -12.25 -12.99 -1.04
CA GLY A 54 -12.70 -13.24 -2.40
C GLY A 54 -12.18 -14.56 -2.97
N ALA A 55 -10.92 -14.92 -2.69
CA ALA A 55 -10.36 -16.20 -3.13
C ALA A 55 -11.11 -17.38 -2.50
N TYR A 56 -11.35 -17.33 -1.19
CA TYR A 56 -12.07 -18.39 -0.48
C TYR A 56 -13.51 -18.52 -0.95
N TYR A 57 -14.24 -17.40 -1.07
CA TYR A 57 -15.61 -17.43 -1.57
C TYR A 57 -15.67 -17.98 -3.00
N LYS A 58 -14.85 -17.49 -3.92
CA LYS A 58 -14.79 -17.99 -5.31
C LYS A 58 -14.56 -19.48 -5.37
N ILE A 59 -13.58 -20.00 -4.65
CA ILE A 59 -13.28 -21.44 -4.67
C ILE A 59 -14.42 -22.24 -4.06
N SER A 60 -15.15 -21.70 -3.09
CA SER A 60 -16.33 -22.35 -2.50
C SER A 60 -17.52 -22.49 -3.45
N THR A 61 -17.65 -21.60 -4.45
CA THR A 61 -18.73 -21.66 -5.45
C THR A 61 -18.46 -22.66 -6.58
N LEU A 62 -17.22 -23.14 -6.70
CA LEU A 62 -16.84 -24.11 -7.71
C LEU A 62 -17.43 -25.49 -7.41
N THR A 63 -17.76 -26.23 -8.46
CA THR A 63 -18.14 -27.65 -8.36
C THR A 63 -16.96 -28.53 -7.91
N ASP A 64 -17.24 -29.72 -7.40
CA ASP A 64 -16.18 -30.66 -7.04
C ASP A 64 -15.32 -31.06 -8.25
N GLU A 65 -15.92 -31.13 -9.44
CA GLU A 65 -15.20 -31.38 -10.69
C GLU A 65 -14.22 -30.24 -11.01
N GLU A 66 -14.65 -28.99 -10.96
CA GLU A 66 -13.80 -27.81 -11.19
C GLU A 66 -12.64 -27.76 -10.18
N ARG A 67 -12.92 -28.01 -8.90
CA ARG A 67 -11.89 -28.09 -7.87
C ARG A 67 -10.91 -29.23 -8.10
N SER A 68 -11.38 -30.39 -8.52
CA SER A 68 -10.55 -31.59 -8.75
C SER A 68 -9.57 -31.41 -9.90
N ARG A 69 -9.92 -30.64 -10.94
CA ARG A 69 -9.02 -30.32 -12.06
C ARG A 69 -7.84 -29.43 -11.63
N GLY A 70 -8.00 -28.69 -10.55
CA GLY A 70 -7.00 -27.77 -10.02
C GLY A 70 -7.30 -26.32 -10.38
N LEU A 71 -6.66 -25.43 -9.62
CA LEU A 71 -6.84 -23.99 -9.72
C LEU A 71 -5.58 -23.32 -10.25
N ILE A 72 -5.72 -22.21 -10.96
CA ILE A 72 -4.59 -21.41 -11.43
C ILE A 72 -4.87 -19.92 -11.29
N THR A 73 -3.82 -19.15 -11.04
CA THR A 73 -3.86 -17.69 -11.13
C THR A 73 -2.48 -17.12 -11.48
N ALA A 74 -2.46 -15.87 -11.94
CA ALA A 74 -1.23 -15.09 -12.09
C ALA A 74 -1.22 -13.99 -11.03
N SER A 75 -0.26 -14.04 -10.12
CA SER A 75 -0.04 -13.00 -9.11
C SER A 75 1.25 -13.27 -8.34
N ALA A 76 2.04 -12.23 -8.08
CA ALA A 76 3.22 -12.29 -7.21
C ALA A 76 2.96 -11.72 -5.79
N GLY A 77 1.71 -11.39 -5.45
CA GLY A 77 1.35 -10.69 -4.21
C GLY A 77 0.23 -11.33 -3.42
N ASN A 78 -0.63 -10.48 -2.87
CA ASN A 78 -1.71 -10.85 -1.95
C ASN A 78 -2.70 -11.85 -2.51
N HIS A 79 -3.02 -11.76 -3.81
CA HIS A 79 -3.95 -12.71 -4.44
C HIS A 79 -3.36 -14.11 -4.54
N ALA A 80 -2.08 -14.24 -4.86
CA ALA A 80 -1.37 -15.52 -4.88
C ALA A 80 -1.49 -16.25 -3.54
N GLN A 81 -1.25 -15.53 -2.44
CA GLN A 81 -1.34 -16.08 -1.09
C GLN A 81 -2.79 -16.41 -0.71
N GLY A 82 -3.73 -15.56 -1.09
CA GLY A 82 -5.16 -15.81 -0.85
C GLY A 82 -5.66 -17.07 -1.57
N VAL A 83 -5.30 -17.25 -2.84
CA VAL A 83 -5.67 -18.45 -3.63
C VAL A 83 -4.98 -19.70 -3.07
N ALA A 84 -3.67 -19.62 -2.78
CA ALA A 84 -2.92 -20.75 -2.21
C ALA A 84 -3.52 -21.22 -0.88
N PHE A 85 -3.80 -20.28 0.03
CA PHE A 85 -4.43 -20.58 1.31
C PHE A 85 -5.82 -21.20 1.13
N ALA A 86 -6.68 -20.56 0.32
CA ALA A 86 -8.04 -21.04 0.10
C ALA A 86 -8.07 -22.42 -0.56
N ALA A 87 -7.24 -22.65 -1.57
CA ALA A 87 -7.11 -23.96 -2.20
C ALA A 87 -6.75 -25.06 -1.20
N LYS A 88 -5.81 -24.79 -0.29
CA LYS A 88 -5.43 -25.71 0.78
C LYS A 88 -6.61 -26.05 1.69
N GLN A 89 -7.48 -25.08 2.03
CA GLN A 89 -8.66 -25.32 2.87
C GLN A 89 -9.66 -26.28 2.19
N PHE A 90 -9.79 -26.19 0.86
CA PHE A 90 -10.66 -27.07 0.07
C PHE A 90 -9.98 -28.34 -0.42
N GLY A 91 -8.72 -28.60 -0.05
CA GLY A 91 -7.96 -29.75 -0.52
C GLY A 91 -7.66 -29.76 -2.03
N CYS A 92 -7.67 -28.59 -2.66
CA CYS A 92 -7.43 -28.41 -4.09
C CYS A 92 -5.95 -28.14 -4.38
N LYS A 93 -5.48 -28.56 -5.55
CA LYS A 93 -4.18 -28.12 -6.08
C LYS A 93 -4.32 -26.70 -6.62
N ALA A 94 -3.33 -25.84 -6.35
CA ALA A 94 -3.26 -24.50 -6.92
C ALA A 94 -1.90 -24.29 -7.56
N THR A 95 -1.90 -23.79 -8.79
CA THR A 95 -0.72 -23.35 -9.52
C THR A 95 -0.71 -21.82 -9.59
N ILE A 96 0.36 -21.21 -9.13
CA ILE A 96 0.51 -19.76 -9.14
C ILE A 96 1.63 -19.38 -10.10
N VAL A 97 1.30 -18.63 -11.15
CA VAL A 97 2.30 -18.14 -12.11
C VAL A 97 2.76 -16.77 -11.69
N MET A 98 4.08 -16.58 -11.63
CA MET A 98 4.73 -15.33 -11.23
C MET A 98 5.82 -14.95 -12.23
N PRO A 99 6.11 -13.65 -12.44
CA PRO A 99 7.28 -13.23 -13.19
C PRO A 99 8.59 -13.79 -12.60
N THR A 100 9.59 -14.05 -13.47
CA THR A 100 10.90 -14.59 -13.07
C THR A 100 11.64 -13.69 -12.10
N VAL A 101 11.41 -12.38 -12.17
CA VAL A 101 12.01 -11.35 -11.30
C VAL A 101 11.37 -11.26 -9.92
N THR A 102 10.36 -12.09 -9.63
CA THR A 102 9.65 -12.06 -8.34
C THR A 102 10.60 -12.39 -7.18
N PRO A 103 10.66 -11.56 -6.12
CA PRO A 103 11.52 -11.83 -4.96
C PRO A 103 11.25 -13.19 -4.33
N LEU A 104 12.31 -13.92 -3.99
CA LEU A 104 12.22 -15.27 -3.43
C LEU A 104 11.37 -15.33 -2.15
N ILE A 105 11.33 -14.28 -1.38
CA ILE A 105 10.50 -14.20 -0.17
C ILE A 105 9.00 -14.32 -0.50
N LYS A 106 8.54 -13.69 -1.60
CA LYS A 106 7.14 -13.79 -2.07
C LYS A 106 6.84 -15.18 -2.61
N VAL A 107 7.78 -15.78 -3.37
CA VAL A 107 7.68 -17.15 -3.89
C VAL A 107 7.56 -18.15 -2.74
N ASN A 108 8.49 -18.08 -1.78
CA ASN A 108 8.52 -19.00 -0.66
C ASN A 108 7.30 -18.89 0.25
N ARG A 109 6.81 -17.65 0.46
CA ARG A 109 5.59 -17.42 1.24
C ARG A 109 4.37 -18.03 0.56
N THR A 110 4.24 -17.91 -0.76
CA THR A 110 3.15 -18.55 -1.51
C THR A 110 3.24 -20.08 -1.44
N LYS A 111 4.45 -20.65 -1.59
CA LYS A 111 4.67 -22.10 -1.43
C LYS A 111 4.34 -22.59 -0.02
N SER A 112 4.58 -21.80 1.02
CA SER A 112 4.26 -22.18 2.41
C SER A 112 2.77 -22.35 2.66
N PHE A 113 1.93 -21.71 1.86
CA PHE A 113 0.48 -21.96 1.84
C PHE A 113 0.06 -23.19 1.04
N GLY A 114 1.00 -23.91 0.41
CA GLY A 114 0.76 -25.21 -0.23
C GLY A 114 0.52 -25.15 -1.74
N ALA A 115 0.78 -24.03 -2.41
CA ALA A 115 0.65 -23.92 -3.85
C ALA A 115 1.95 -24.27 -4.60
N ASP A 116 1.81 -24.76 -5.82
CA ASP A 116 2.88 -24.87 -6.78
C ASP A 116 3.14 -23.50 -7.43
N VAL A 117 4.40 -23.08 -7.48
CA VAL A 117 4.76 -21.79 -8.09
C VAL A 117 5.56 -22.04 -9.36
N VAL A 118 5.09 -21.44 -10.46
CA VAL A 118 5.73 -21.44 -11.77
C VAL A 118 6.24 -20.03 -12.05
N LEU A 119 7.53 -19.91 -12.34
CA LEU A 119 8.15 -18.63 -12.74
C LEU A 119 8.17 -18.55 -14.25
N HIS A 120 7.54 -17.51 -14.84
CA HIS A 120 7.48 -17.35 -16.29
C HIS A 120 7.35 -15.86 -16.70
N GLY A 121 8.13 -15.48 -17.72
CA GLY A 121 8.18 -14.11 -18.25
C GLY A 121 8.83 -13.11 -17.30
N ASP A 122 9.01 -11.90 -17.77
CA ASP A 122 9.68 -10.84 -17.02
C ASP A 122 8.70 -9.85 -16.37
N VAL A 123 7.45 -9.78 -16.90
CA VAL A 123 6.41 -8.88 -16.42
C VAL A 123 5.12 -9.64 -16.10
N TYR A 124 4.21 -8.97 -15.42
CA TYR A 124 2.91 -9.56 -15.04
C TYR A 124 2.12 -10.05 -16.26
N ASP A 125 2.11 -9.30 -17.36
CA ASP A 125 1.34 -9.64 -18.57
C ASP A 125 1.81 -10.99 -19.18
N ASP A 126 3.12 -11.28 -19.14
CA ASP A 126 3.68 -12.56 -19.59
C ASP A 126 3.23 -13.72 -18.70
N ALA A 127 3.34 -13.53 -17.38
CA ALA A 127 2.90 -14.53 -16.40
C ALA A 127 1.39 -14.79 -16.52
N TYR A 128 0.58 -13.76 -16.74
CA TYR A 128 -0.86 -13.86 -16.93
C TYR A 128 -1.20 -14.63 -18.21
N ALA A 129 -0.59 -14.29 -19.34
CA ALA A 129 -0.82 -14.98 -20.60
C ALA A 129 -0.44 -16.47 -20.51
N TYR A 130 0.67 -16.78 -19.82
CA TYR A 130 1.09 -18.14 -19.60
C TYR A 130 0.14 -18.91 -18.65
N ALA A 131 -0.37 -18.26 -17.62
CA ALA A 131 -1.38 -18.86 -16.74
C ALA A 131 -2.67 -19.20 -17.48
N CYS A 132 -3.14 -18.30 -18.37
CA CYS A 132 -4.29 -18.57 -19.24
C CYS A 132 -4.05 -19.78 -20.15
N LYS A 133 -2.86 -19.87 -20.77
CA LYS A 133 -2.49 -21.01 -21.61
C LYS A 133 -2.50 -22.33 -20.81
N LEU A 134 -1.90 -22.35 -19.62
CA LEU A 134 -1.91 -23.54 -18.75
C LEU A 134 -3.32 -23.90 -18.29
N ALA A 135 -4.19 -22.92 -18.06
CA ALA A 135 -5.59 -23.16 -17.72
C ALA A 135 -6.31 -23.91 -18.84
N GLU A 136 -6.15 -23.49 -20.08
CA GLU A 136 -6.74 -24.14 -21.27
C GLU A 136 -6.18 -25.55 -21.49
N GLU A 137 -4.86 -25.71 -21.45
CA GLU A 137 -4.18 -26.99 -21.71
C GLU A 137 -4.50 -28.08 -20.67
N ASN A 138 -4.67 -27.68 -19.40
CA ASN A 138 -4.87 -28.62 -18.29
C ASN A 138 -6.29 -28.63 -17.72
N GLY A 139 -7.16 -27.75 -18.22
CA GLY A 139 -8.53 -27.61 -17.74
C GLY A 139 -8.61 -27.00 -16.32
N TYR A 140 -7.60 -26.24 -15.89
CA TYR A 140 -7.60 -25.59 -14.59
C TYR A 140 -8.64 -24.46 -14.51
N THR A 141 -9.24 -24.28 -13.34
CA THR A 141 -10.12 -23.13 -13.10
C THR A 141 -9.28 -21.93 -12.76
N PHE A 142 -9.41 -20.87 -13.58
CA PHE A 142 -8.69 -19.60 -13.36
C PHE A 142 -9.40 -18.77 -12.28
N VAL A 143 -8.69 -18.43 -11.20
CA VAL A 143 -9.19 -17.56 -10.13
C VAL A 143 -8.63 -16.16 -10.36
N HIS A 144 -9.45 -15.28 -10.95
CA HIS A 144 -9.01 -13.93 -11.35
C HIS A 144 -8.85 -13.00 -10.15
N PRO A 145 -7.79 -12.16 -10.08
CA PRO A 145 -7.49 -11.32 -8.91
C PRO A 145 -8.51 -10.20 -8.64
N PHE A 146 -9.33 -9.80 -9.61
CA PHE A 146 -10.29 -8.70 -9.49
C PHE A 146 -11.45 -8.72 -10.50
N ASN A 147 -11.27 -9.26 -11.72
CA ASN A 147 -12.30 -9.26 -12.77
C ASN A 147 -13.19 -10.51 -12.72
N ASP A 148 -13.68 -10.81 -11.53
CA ASP A 148 -14.57 -11.93 -11.23
C ASP A 148 -15.57 -11.46 -10.15
N LEU A 149 -16.87 -11.59 -10.45
CA LEU A 149 -17.92 -11.09 -9.55
C LEU A 149 -18.04 -11.91 -8.26
N ASP A 150 -17.74 -13.21 -8.28
CA ASP A 150 -17.72 -14.00 -7.05
C ASP A 150 -16.55 -13.54 -6.15
N VAL A 151 -15.37 -13.27 -6.76
CA VAL A 151 -14.25 -12.70 -6.03
C VAL A 151 -14.64 -11.35 -5.42
N ALA A 152 -15.26 -10.46 -6.21
CA ALA A 152 -15.72 -9.15 -5.73
C ALA A 152 -16.76 -9.30 -4.61
N THR A 153 -17.69 -10.25 -4.72
CA THR A 153 -18.71 -10.53 -3.68
C THR A 153 -18.05 -10.93 -2.37
N GLY A 154 -17.07 -11.83 -2.41
CA GLY A 154 -16.29 -12.19 -1.23
C GLY A 154 -15.58 -10.98 -0.58
N GLN A 155 -15.00 -10.07 -1.39
CA GLN A 155 -14.39 -8.83 -0.89
C GLN A 155 -15.42 -7.89 -0.25
N GLY A 156 -16.65 -7.86 -0.77
CA GLY A 156 -17.75 -7.05 -0.26
C GLY A 156 -18.13 -7.37 1.19
N THR A 157 -17.81 -8.58 1.69
CA THR A 157 -18.07 -8.96 3.08
C THR A 157 -17.40 -8.01 4.10
N ILE A 158 -16.40 -7.25 3.69
CA ILE A 158 -15.80 -6.17 4.48
C ILE A 158 -16.85 -5.11 4.82
N ALA A 159 -17.68 -4.71 3.86
CA ALA A 159 -18.75 -3.72 4.10
C ALA A 159 -19.82 -4.27 5.06
N MET A 160 -20.12 -5.58 5.00
CA MET A 160 -21.03 -6.21 5.98
C MET A 160 -20.51 -6.03 7.41
N GLU A 161 -19.24 -6.37 7.64
CA GLU A 161 -18.61 -6.23 8.95
C GLU A 161 -18.55 -4.76 9.41
N ILE A 162 -18.22 -3.83 8.51
CA ILE A 162 -18.21 -2.39 8.81
C ILE A 162 -19.57 -1.91 9.27
N VAL A 163 -20.64 -2.23 8.55
CA VAL A 163 -22.00 -1.77 8.87
C VAL A 163 -22.54 -2.44 10.13
N GLN A 164 -22.18 -3.70 10.38
CA GLN A 164 -22.55 -4.38 11.63
C GLN A 164 -21.88 -3.76 12.86
N GLU A 165 -20.61 -3.37 12.78
CA GLU A 165 -19.88 -2.76 13.88
C GLU A 165 -20.18 -1.26 14.04
N LEU A 166 -20.41 -0.55 12.94
CA LEU A 166 -20.67 0.88 12.89
C LEU A 166 -21.88 1.19 11.98
N PRO A 167 -23.12 0.91 12.44
CA PRO A 167 -24.32 1.13 11.61
C PRO A 167 -24.54 2.58 11.16
N THR A 168 -23.85 3.51 11.81
CA THR A 168 -23.93 4.96 11.53
C THR A 168 -22.74 5.48 10.74
N VAL A 169 -22.02 4.61 10.01
CA VAL A 169 -20.93 5.03 9.14
C VAL A 169 -21.43 5.96 8.04
N ASP A 170 -20.74 7.08 7.82
CA ASP A 170 -21.06 8.05 6.76
C ASP A 170 -20.23 7.77 5.49
N TYR A 171 -18.94 7.44 5.65
CA TYR A 171 -17.98 7.26 4.53
C TYR A 171 -17.18 5.99 4.70
N ILE A 172 -16.96 5.29 3.59
CA ILE A 172 -16.01 4.17 3.50
C ILE A 172 -15.00 4.50 2.39
N LEU A 173 -13.71 4.55 2.74
CA LEU A 173 -12.62 4.72 1.80
C LEU A 173 -11.96 3.38 1.54
N ALA A 174 -11.80 3.01 0.27
CA ALA A 174 -11.15 1.75 -0.10
C ALA A 174 -10.20 1.92 -1.29
N PRO A 175 -9.02 1.25 -1.27
CA PRO A 175 -8.08 1.26 -2.38
C PRO A 175 -8.66 0.66 -3.65
N ILE A 176 -8.30 1.24 -4.80
CA ILE A 176 -8.60 0.70 -6.13
C ILE A 176 -7.30 0.31 -6.83
N GLY A 177 -7.21 -0.95 -7.25
CA GLY A 177 -6.32 -1.43 -8.29
C GLY A 177 -7.18 -1.88 -9.48
N GLY A 178 -7.34 -3.19 -9.69
CA GLY A 178 -8.19 -3.72 -10.77
C GLY A 178 -9.71 -3.60 -10.56
N GLY A 179 -10.17 -3.09 -9.41
CA GLY A 179 -11.58 -2.78 -9.15
C GLY A 179 -12.36 -3.81 -8.31
N GLY A 180 -11.82 -5.00 -8.03
CA GLY A 180 -12.58 -6.05 -7.34
C GLY A 180 -12.99 -5.71 -5.90
N LEU A 181 -12.09 -5.09 -5.10
CA LEU A 181 -12.39 -4.69 -3.72
C LEU A 181 -13.49 -3.62 -3.68
N ILE A 182 -13.26 -2.53 -4.40
CA ILE A 182 -14.18 -1.40 -4.39
C ILE A 182 -15.56 -1.78 -4.94
N THR A 183 -15.63 -2.67 -5.94
CA THR A 183 -16.89 -3.21 -6.47
C THR A 183 -17.67 -3.91 -5.37
N GLY A 184 -17.05 -4.86 -4.67
CA GLY A 184 -17.74 -5.60 -3.60
C GLY A 184 -18.17 -4.69 -2.47
N VAL A 185 -17.26 -3.85 -1.96
CA VAL A 185 -17.51 -2.95 -0.83
C VAL A 185 -18.59 -1.93 -1.17
N SER A 186 -18.51 -1.25 -2.33
CA SER A 186 -19.47 -0.21 -2.70
C SER A 186 -20.86 -0.77 -2.97
N THR A 187 -20.94 -1.88 -3.72
CA THR A 187 -22.22 -2.51 -4.05
C THR A 187 -22.97 -2.92 -2.77
N LEU A 188 -22.29 -3.64 -1.86
CA LEU A 188 -22.93 -4.05 -0.62
C LEU A 188 -23.25 -2.87 0.29
N ALA A 189 -22.35 -1.90 0.44
CA ALA A 189 -22.60 -0.72 1.26
C ALA A 189 -23.87 0.03 0.81
N LYS A 190 -24.06 0.21 -0.52
CA LYS A 190 -25.26 0.86 -1.08
C LYS A 190 -26.52 0.03 -0.89
N MET A 191 -26.44 -1.32 -0.96
CA MET A 191 -27.56 -2.20 -0.67
C MET A 191 -28.00 -2.12 0.80
N LEU A 192 -27.04 -2.07 1.74
CA LEU A 192 -27.32 -2.01 3.16
C LEU A 192 -27.82 -0.62 3.60
N ASN A 193 -27.19 0.43 3.10
CA ASN A 193 -27.58 1.82 3.35
C ASN A 193 -27.14 2.74 2.21
N PRO A 194 -28.03 3.18 1.33
CA PRO A 194 -27.71 4.03 0.17
C PRO A 194 -27.16 5.42 0.56
N LYS A 195 -27.25 5.82 1.83
CA LYS A 195 -26.68 7.09 2.32
C LYS A 195 -25.18 7.01 2.57
N ILE A 196 -24.62 5.81 2.73
CA ILE A 196 -23.18 5.63 2.89
C ILE A 196 -22.48 6.11 1.61
N LYS A 197 -21.51 6.98 1.78
CA LYS A 197 -20.64 7.44 0.68
C LYS A 197 -19.42 6.52 0.58
N VAL A 198 -19.20 5.96 -0.60
CA VAL A 198 -18.03 5.12 -0.85
C VAL A 198 -17.06 5.86 -1.76
N ILE A 199 -15.85 6.06 -1.26
CA ILE A 199 -14.79 6.78 -1.96
C ILE A 199 -13.71 5.78 -2.35
N GLY A 200 -13.45 5.68 -3.64
CA GLY A 200 -12.31 4.95 -4.17
C GLY A 200 -11.02 5.75 -4.03
N VAL A 201 -9.90 5.07 -3.86
CA VAL A 201 -8.60 5.76 -3.84
C VAL A 201 -7.62 5.02 -4.73
N GLU A 202 -7.07 5.74 -5.71
CA GLU A 202 -6.06 5.23 -6.65
C GLU A 202 -4.71 5.95 -6.44
N PRO A 203 -3.58 5.28 -6.75
CA PRO A 203 -2.32 5.99 -6.95
C PRO A 203 -2.44 6.91 -8.17
N SER A 204 -1.93 8.14 -8.08
CA SER A 204 -1.99 9.13 -9.19
C SER A 204 -1.35 8.60 -10.48
N GLU A 205 -0.24 7.85 -10.35
CA GLU A 205 0.50 7.27 -11.48
C GLU A 205 -0.09 5.93 -11.98
N ALA A 206 -1.18 5.44 -11.37
CA ALA A 206 -1.89 4.22 -11.78
C ALA A 206 -3.43 4.38 -11.68
N ALA A 207 -3.95 5.53 -12.10
CA ALA A 207 -5.37 5.89 -12.04
C ALA A 207 -6.20 5.24 -13.18
N SER A 208 -6.17 3.91 -13.26
CA SER A 208 -6.78 3.15 -14.36
C SER A 208 -8.31 3.11 -14.27
N MET A 209 -8.89 3.09 -13.08
CA MET A 209 -10.35 3.17 -12.92
C MET A 209 -10.88 4.57 -13.25
N THR A 210 -10.18 5.62 -12.80
CA THR A 210 -10.50 7.01 -13.18
C THR A 210 -10.50 7.19 -14.71
N ALA A 211 -9.47 6.63 -15.38
CA ALA A 211 -9.41 6.66 -16.85
C ALA A 211 -10.56 5.89 -17.49
N ALA A 212 -10.89 4.70 -16.99
CA ALA A 212 -11.97 3.87 -17.49
C ALA A 212 -13.36 4.53 -17.33
N LEU A 213 -13.63 5.13 -16.15
CA LEU A 213 -14.90 5.86 -15.92
C LEU A 213 -15.05 7.06 -16.83
N LYS A 214 -13.95 7.77 -17.12
CA LYS A 214 -13.94 8.90 -18.05
C LYS A 214 -14.16 8.47 -19.49
N ALA A 215 -13.60 7.33 -19.91
CA ALA A 215 -13.77 6.78 -21.26
C ALA A 215 -15.11 6.05 -21.43
N GLY A 216 -15.70 5.54 -20.34
CA GLY A 216 -16.91 4.69 -20.35
C GLY A 216 -16.61 3.20 -20.55
N GLU A 217 -15.35 2.83 -20.70
CA GLU A 217 -14.86 1.44 -20.90
C GLU A 217 -13.45 1.29 -20.32
N PRO A 218 -12.97 0.06 -20.06
CA PRO A 218 -11.59 -0.17 -19.64
C PRO A 218 -10.58 0.45 -20.61
N VAL A 219 -9.57 1.12 -20.05
CA VAL A 219 -8.48 1.75 -20.80
C VAL A 219 -7.16 1.24 -20.28
N LYS A 220 -6.29 0.79 -21.18
CA LYS A 220 -4.94 0.37 -20.80
C LYS A 220 -4.02 1.58 -20.69
N LEU A 221 -3.55 1.87 -19.46
CA LEU A 221 -2.56 2.91 -19.21
C LEU A 221 -1.20 2.54 -19.82
N PRO A 222 -0.40 3.52 -20.28
CA PRO A 222 0.93 3.27 -20.81
C PRO A 222 1.90 2.75 -19.71
N SER A 223 1.72 3.22 -18.49
CA SER A 223 2.50 2.82 -17.32
C SER A 223 1.64 2.82 -16.07
N ALA A 224 2.13 2.16 -15.01
CA ALA A 224 1.57 2.22 -13.66
C ALA A 224 2.78 2.24 -12.69
N ASN A 225 3.50 3.37 -12.65
CA ASN A 225 4.75 3.51 -11.91
C ASN A 225 4.50 4.16 -10.55
N THR A 226 4.21 3.34 -9.56
CA THR A 226 3.96 3.76 -8.17
C THR A 226 4.56 2.76 -7.19
N ILE A 227 4.88 3.22 -5.98
CA ILE A 227 5.29 2.34 -4.86
C ILE A 227 4.14 1.47 -4.34
N ALA A 228 2.89 1.76 -4.70
CA ALA A 228 1.70 0.99 -4.33
C ALA A 228 1.50 -0.22 -5.27
N ASP A 229 2.45 -1.17 -5.26
CA ASP A 229 2.55 -2.30 -6.17
C ASP A 229 1.27 -3.17 -6.24
N GLY A 230 0.56 -3.35 -5.13
CA GLY A 230 -0.70 -4.10 -5.07
C GLY A 230 -1.88 -3.45 -5.83
N THR A 231 -1.77 -2.15 -6.14
CA THR A 231 -2.76 -1.36 -6.91
C THR A 231 -2.21 -0.81 -8.23
N ALA A 232 -0.96 -1.14 -8.59
CA ALA A 232 -0.32 -0.73 -9.84
C ALA A 232 -0.87 -1.52 -11.04
N VAL A 233 -2.15 -1.33 -11.34
CA VAL A 233 -2.88 -2.03 -12.41
C VAL A 233 -3.05 -1.11 -13.61
N LYS A 234 -2.57 -1.57 -14.78
CA LYS A 234 -2.65 -0.77 -16.02
C LYS A 234 -4.05 -0.74 -16.63
N GLU A 235 -4.85 -1.77 -16.39
CA GLU A 235 -6.17 -1.90 -16.98
C GLU A 235 -7.12 -2.56 -15.98
N VAL A 236 -8.24 -1.92 -15.72
CA VAL A 236 -9.28 -2.44 -14.80
C VAL A 236 -10.12 -3.53 -15.46
N GLY A 237 -10.81 -4.32 -14.66
CA GLY A 237 -11.71 -5.36 -15.16
C GLY A 237 -12.96 -4.77 -15.83
N ASP A 238 -13.36 -5.31 -16.98
CA ASP A 238 -14.57 -4.91 -17.69
C ASP A 238 -15.86 -5.23 -16.92
N LYS A 239 -15.87 -6.34 -16.17
CA LYS A 239 -17.03 -6.76 -15.35
C LYS A 239 -17.27 -5.87 -14.14
N VAL A 240 -16.24 -5.21 -13.61
CA VAL A 240 -16.32 -4.42 -12.38
C VAL A 240 -16.61 -2.93 -12.62
N VAL A 241 -16.20 -2.38 -13.77
CA VAL A 241 -16.42 -0.96 -14.13
C VAL A 241 -17.87 -0.51 -14.00
N PRO A 242 -18.88 -1.27 -14.48
CA PRO A 242 -20.28 -0.86 -14.35
C PRO A 242 -20.73 -0.67 -12.89
N TYR A 243 -20.28 -1.55 -12.00
CA TYR A 243 -20.61 -1.46 -10.57
C TYR A 243 -19.94 -0.27 -9.89
N VAL A 244 -18.69 0.01 -10.24
CA VAL A 244 -17.97 1.18 -9.71
C VAL A 244 -18.65 2.46 -10.17
N LYS A 245 -19.03 2.55 -11.45
CA LYS A 245 -19.76 3.69 -12.00
C LYS A 245 -21.10 3.96 -11.27
N GLU A 246 -21.79 2.90 -10.85
CA GLU A 246 -23.08 3.00 -10.19
C GLU A 246 -22.97 3.31 -8.68
N ASN A 247 -22.00 2.70 -8.00
CA ASN A 247 -21.99 2.62 -6.52
C ASN A 247 -20.89 3.43 -5.83
N VAL A 248 -19.88 3.91 -6.56
CA VAL A 248 -18.79 4.73 -6.01
C VAL A 248 -19.13 6.20 -6.20
N ASP A 249 -19.08 6.95 -5.09
CA ASP A 249 -19.50 8.36 -5.10
C ASP A 249 -18.39 9.29 -5.62
N ASP A 250 -17.11 8.94 -5.40
CA ASP A 250 -15.96 9.71 -5.87
C ASP A 250 -14.70 8.85 -5.87
N ILE A 251 -13.67 9.31 -6.60
CA ILE A 251 -12.34 8.70 -6.60
C ILE A 251 -11.29 9.77 -6.33
N LEU A 252 -10.49 9.56 -5.28
CA LEU A 252 -9.37 10.41 -4.92
C LEU A 252 -8.06 9.80 -5.44
N LEU A 253 -7.15 10.68 -5.84
CA LEU A 253 -5.82 10.28 -6.30
C LEU A 253 -4.78 10.66 -5.24
N VAL A 254 -3.87 9.74 -4.94
CA VAL A 254 -2.83 9.88 -3.93
C VAL A 254 -1.48 9.68 -4.58
N ASP A 255 -0.53 10.54 -4.31
CA ASP A 255 0.84 10.39 -4.78
C ASP A 255 1.72 9.54 -3.85
N ASP A 256 2.89 9.15 -4.34
CA ASP A 256 3.81 8.29 -3.59
C ASP A 256 4.37 8.97 -2.33
N ASP A 257 4.55 10.29 -2.35
CA ASP A 257 5.00 11.06 -1.18
C ASP A 257 3.94 11.08 -0.07
N GLU A 258 2.66 11.17 -0.41
CA GLU A 258 1.55 11.05 0.55
C GLU A 258 1.50 9.64 1.18
N LEU A 259 1.80 8.59 0.40
CA LEU A 259 1.88 7.21 0.92
C LEU A 259 3.05 7.03 1.89
N ILE A 260 4.22 7.59 1.58
CA ILE A 260 5.38 7.57 2.47
C ILE A 260 5.04 8.27 3.80
N GLY A 261 4.37 9.42 3.73
CA GLY A 261 3.86 10.13 4.90
C GLY A 261 2.89 9.30 5.73
N ALA A 262 1.90 8.67 5.08
CA ALA A 262 0.91 7.83 5.73
C ALA A 262 1.54 6.58 6.37
N PHE A 263 2.59 6.00 5.77
CA PHE A 263 3.32 4.89 6.35
C PHE A 263 3.92 5.25 7.72
N LEU A 264 4.61 6.39 7.81
CA LEU A 264 5.17 6.85 9.08
C LEU A 264 4.06 7.13 10.11
N ASP A 265 2.95 7.75 9.70
CA ASP A 265 1.80 8.00 10.60
C ASP A 265 1.26 6.69 11.17
N MET A 266 1.14 5.63 10.36
CA MET A 266 0.69 4.31 10.82
C MET A 266 1.67 3.65 11.78
N VAL A 267 2.98 3.69 11.48
CA VAL A 267 4.00 3.09 12.35
C VAL A 267 4.14 3.86 13.67
N GLU A 268 4.19 5.18 13.62
CA GLU A 268 4.42 6.03 14.80
C GLU A 268 3.19 6.10 15.72
N ASN A 269 1.98 6.16 15.17
CA ASN A 269 0.78 6.41 15.97
C ASN A 269 -0.10 5.18 16.20
N HIS A 270 -0.08 4.20 15.27
CA HIS A 270 -0.92 2.98 15.38
C HIS A 270 -0.12 1.72 15.64
N LYS A 271 1.21 1.75 15.53
CA LYS A 271 2.09 0.58 15.67
C LYS A 271 1.73 -0.56 14.70
N MET A 272 1.24 -0.19 13.52
CA MET A 272 0.83 -1.13 12.48
C MET A 272 1.65 -0.98 11.21
N ILE A 273 2.02 -2.11 10.61
CA ILE A 273 2.63 -2.17 9.29
C ILE A 273 1.53 -2.39 8.27
N VAL A 274 1.40 -1.44 7.35
CA VAL A 274 0.45 -1.48 6.23
C VAL A 274 1.24 -1.28 4.95
N GLU A 275 1.00 -2.12 3.93
CA GLU A 275 1.66 -1.95 2.63
C GLU A 275 1.17 -0.70 1.89
N ASN A 276 1.95 -0.20 0.94
CA ASN A 276 1.66 1.08 0.28
C ASN A 276 0.25 1.12 -0.34
N SER A 277 -0.19 0.03 -0.96
CA SER A 277 -1.55 -0.07 -1.51
C SER A 277 -2.63 -0.01 -0.42
N GLY A 278 -2.36 -0.53 0.77
CA GLY A 278 -3.26 -0.48 1.92
C GLY A 278 -3.34 0.91 2.57
N LEU A 279 -2.33 1.75 2.35
CA LEU A 279 -2.25 3.11 2.90
C LEU A 279 -3.08 4.12 2.11
N LEU A 280 -3.48 3.83 0.87
CA LEU A 280 -4.22 4.75 0.00
C LEU A 280 -5.42 5.39 0.73
N SER A 281 -6.21 4.58 1.44
CA SER A 281 -7.41 5.07 2.13
C SER A 281 -7.11 6.07 3.25
N VAL A 282 -6.04 5.91 4.00
CA VAL A 282 -5.65 6.85 5.07
C VAL A 282 -4.90 8.06 4.53
N ALA A 283 -4.12 7.91 3.46
CA ALA A 283 -3.44 9.02 2.81
C ALA A 283 -4.45 10.03 2.22
N ALA A 284 -5.53 9.52 1.61
CA ALA A 284 -6.58 10.35 1.04
C ALA A 284 -7.40 11.16 2.06
N LEU A 285 -7.35 10.84 3.34
CA LEU A 285 -8.14 11.54 4.38
C LEU A 285 -7.92 13.05 4.38
N LYS A 286 -6.69 13.50 4.11
CA LYS A 286 -6.34 14.93 4.11
C LYS A 286 -6.96 15.71 2.94
N GLN A 287 -7.40 15.00 1.89
CA GLN A 287 -8.04 15.59 0.72
C GLN A 287 -9.55 15.76 0.89
N MET A 288 -10.13 15.14 1.94
CA MET A 288 -11.58 15.18 2.16
C MET A 288 -11.99 16.48 2.87
N ASP A 289 -12.82 17.30 2.22
CA ASP A 289 -13.40 18.51 2.79
C ASP A 289 -14.72 18.18 3.55
N ILE A 290 -14.61 17.38 4.61
CA ILE A 290 -15.74 16.98 5.47
C ILE A 290 -15.37 17.10 6.93
N LYS A 291 -16.36 17.36 7.80
CA LYS A 291 -16.19 17.47 9.25
C LYS A 291 -17.33 16.79 10.01
N GLY A 292 -17.02 16.25 11.19
CA GLY A 292 -18.01 15.62 12.09
C GLY A 292 -18.64 14.37 11.48
N LYS A 293 -17.94 13.66 10.57
CA LYS A 293 -18.39 12.45 9.90
C LYS A 293 -17.71 11.21 10.46
N LYS A 294 -18.40 10.07 10.39
CA LYS A 294 -17.84 8.76 10.70
C LYS A 294 -17.26 8.15 9.43
N VAL A 295 -15.93 8.06 9.38
CA VAL A 295 -15.17 7.63 8.21
C VAL A 295 -14.45 6.33 8.51
N VAL A 296 -14.63 5.31 7.69
CA VAL A 296 -13.90 4.04 7.79
C VAL A 296 -12.89 3.94 6.64
N CYS A 297 -11.62 3.74 6.97
CA CYS A 297 -10.53 3.48 6.02
C CYS A 297 -10.20 1.99 5.98
N VAL A 298 -10.30 1.37 4.82
CA VAL A 298 -9.93 -0.04 4.62
C VAL A 298 -8.42 -0.14 4.41
N LEU A 299 -7.70 -0.71 5.39
CA LEU A 299 -6.27 -1.03 5.29
C LEU A 299 -6.12 -2.38 4.60
N SER A 300 -6.03 -2.38 3.28
CA SER A 300 -6.28 -3.57 2.46
C SER A 300 -5.23 -4.69 2.58
N GLY A 301 -4.00 -4.39 2.99
CA GLY A 301 -2.93 -5.36 3.17
C GLY A 301 -1.72 -4.83 3.92
N GLY A 302 -0.83 -5.75 4.35
CA GLY A 302 0.40 -5.45 5.10
C GLY A 302 1.62 -6.24 4.63
N ASN A 303 1.55 -6.88 3.47
CA ASN A 303 2.62 -7.74 2.94
C ASN A 303 3.75 -6.94 2.30
N MET A 304 4.48 -6.22 3.12
CA MET A 304 5.64 -5.41 2.73
C MET A 304 6.94 -6.15 3.11
N ASP A 305 7.94 -6.09 2.23
CA ASP A 305 9.27 -6.61 2.58
C ASP A 305 10.07 -5.58 3.41
N VAL A 306 11.03 -6.10 4.20
CA VAL A 306 11.80 -5.29 5.16
C VAL A 306 12.71 -4.27 4.47
N ILE A 307 13.21 -4.57 3.26
CA ILE A 307 14.08 -3.66 2.50
C ILE A 307 13.26 -2.47 2.01
N THR A 308 12.09 -2.73 1.42
CA THR A 308 11.14 -1.68 1.01
C THR A 308 10.73 -0.82 2.21
N MET A 309 10.40 -1.46 3.35
CA MET A 309 10.07 -0.75 4.58
C MET A 309 11.21 0.18 5.04
N SER A 310 12.45 -0.32 5.06
CA SER A 310 13.61 0.48 5.42
C SER A 310 13.77 1.69 4.52
N SER A 311 13.62 1.51 3.20
CA SER A 311 13.69 2.60 2.23
C SER A 311 12.61 3.66 2.47
N ILE A 312 11.35 3.24 2.68
CA ILE A 312 10.23 4.15 2.94
C ILE A 312 10.43 4.94 4.22
N VAL A 313 10.88 4.28 5.30
CA VAL A 313 11.20 4.98 6.57
C VAL A 313 12.25 6.07 6.35
N GLN A 314 13.33 5.75 5.64
CA GLN A 314 14.39 6.73 5.38
C GLN A 314 13.88 7.91 4.57
N HIS A 315 13.15 7.67 3.46
CA HIS A 315 12.56 8.73 2.64
C HIS A 315 11.59 9.59 3.45
N GLY A 316 10.74 8.98 4.25
CA GLY A 316 9.79 9.70 5.08
C GLY A 316 10.45 10.54 6.18
N LEU A 317 11.54 10.08 6.78
CA LEU A 317 12.31 10.87 7.75
C LEU A 317 12.99 12.08 7.08
N ILE A 318 13.48 11.92 5.85
CA ILE A 318 14.04 13.02 5.05
C ILE A 318 12.95 14.01 4.67
N GLN A 319 11.81 13.54 4.19
CA GLN A 319 10.66 14.36 3.81
C GLN A 319 10.11 15.21 4.97
N ARG A 320 10.18 14.68 6.20
CA ARG A 320 9.77 15.37 7.44
C ARG A 320 10.89 16.21 8.06
N ASP A 321 11.99 16.44 7.36
CA ASP A 321 13.16 17.18 7.87
C ASP A 321 13.73 16.60 9.18
N ARG A 322 13.48 15.33 9.46
CA ARG A 322 14.03 14.65 10.63
C ARG A 322 15.44 14.11 10.38
N ILE A 323 15.79 13.89 9.12
CA ILE A 323 17.14 13.57 8.66
C ILE A 323 17.47 14.46 7.47
N PHE A 324 18.63 15.08 7.50
CA PHE A 324 19.13 15.90 6.40
C PHE A 324 20.65 15.90 6.34
N SER A 325 21.22 16.20 5.19
CA SER A 325 22.68 16.26 5.00
C SER A 325 23.13 17.63 4.51
N VAL A 326 24.29 18.03 4.98
CA VAL A 326 24.97 19.24 4.54
C VAL A 326 26.41 18.96 4.15
N SER A 327 26.92 19.76 3.23
CA SER A 327 28.34 19.85 2.92
C SER A 327 28.87 21.18 3.46
N VAL A 328 29.98 21.11 4.19
CA VAL A 328 30.68 22.25 4.76
C VAL A 328 32.13 22.21 4.28
N LEU A 329 32.64 23.33 3.74
CA LEU A 329 34.04 23.46 3.38
C LEU A 329 34.83 24.05 4.56
N LEU A 330 35.88 23.37 4.97
CA LEU A 330 36.72 23.74 6.12
C LEU A 330 38.15 24.01 5.72
N PRO A 331 38.88 24.87 6.45
CA PRO A 331 40.31 24.90 6.42
C PRO A 331 40.92 23.59 6.89
N ASP A 332 42.02 23.16 6.26
CA ASP A 332 42.80 22.02 6.71
C ASP A 332 43.63 22.38 7.96
N LYS A 333 42.97 22.41 9.12
CA LYS A 333 43.57 22.78 10.41
C LYS A 333 43.04 21.89 11.54
N PRO A 334 43.88 21.50 12.51
CA PRO A 334 43.40 20.81 13.71
C PRO A 334 42.30 21.59 14.42
N GLY A 335 41.24 20.86 14.87
CA GLY A 335 40.15 21.41 15.66
C GLY A 335 38.94 21.89 14.86
N GLU A 336 39.00 22.08 13.55
CA GLU A 336 37.84 22.56 12.76
C GLU A 336 36.68 21.56 12.78
N LEU A 337 36.93 20.26 12.68
CA LEU A 337 35.89 19.22 12.85
C LEU A 337 35.23 19.30 14.22
N ALA A 338 36.00 19.48 15.29
CA ALA A 338 35.47 19.59 16.65
C ALA A 338 34.57 20.83 16.80
N ARG A 339 34.93 21.94 16.18
CA ARG A 339 34.11 23.17 16.17
C ARG A 339 32.77 22.96 15.49
N VAL A 340 32.74 22.29 14.32
CA VAL A 340 31.49 21.96 13.63
C VAL A 340 30.60 21.07 14.50
N ALA A 341 31.19 19.99 15.05
CA ALA A 341 30.45 19.05 15.88
C ALA A 341 29.87 19.72 17.13
N GLN A 342 30.64 20.60 17.79
CA GLN A 342 30.17 21.36 18.95
C GLN A 342 29.04 22.33 18.58
N THR A 343 29.17 23.03 17.45
CA THR A 343 28.12 23.94 16.96
C THR A 343 26.79 23.24 16.73
N VAL A 344 26.82 22.01 16.20
CA VAL A 344 25.63 21.17 16.01
C VAL A 344 25.07 20.71 17.36
N ALA A 345 25.94 20.26 18.27
CA ALA A 345 25.55 19.79 19.59
C ALA A 345 24.93 20.89 20.47
N ASP A 346 25.41 22.15 20.38
CA ASP A 346 24.91 23.29 21.15
C ASP A 346 23.44 23.61 20.86
N VAL A 347 22.94 23.18 19.69
CA VAL A 347 21.53 23.32 19.31
C VAL A 347 20.79 21.97 19.32
N GLN A 348 21.34 20.96 19.97
CA GLN A 348 20.75 19.61 20.11
C GLN A 348 20.61 18.84 18.77
N GLY A 349 21.38 19.20 17.74
CA GLY A 349 21.50 18.38 16.53
C GLY A 349 22.31 17.12 16.82
N ASN A 350 21.89 15.98 16.29
CA ASN A 350 22.62 14.71 16.40
C ASN A 350 23.27 14.34 15.08
N ILE A 351 24.59 14.15 15.07
CA ILE A 351 25.34 13.72 13.88
C ILE A 351 25.30 12.21 13.81
N ILE A 352 24.64 11.67 12.77
CA ILE A 352 24.50 10.21 12.56
C ILE A 352 25.49 9.65 11.52
N LYS A 353 25.99 10.51 10.61
CA LYS A 353 27.02 10.11 9.63
C LYS A 353 27.92 11.30 9.35
N LEU A 354 29.20 11.02 9.17
CA LEU A 354 30.20 12.05 8.89
C LEU A 354 31.22 11.48 7.88
N GLU A 355 31.42 12.21 6.78
CA GLU A 355 32.43 11.93 5.78
C GLU A 355 33.41 13.10 5.72
N HIS A 356 34.68 12.83 5.95
CA HIS A 356 35.75 13.83 5.96
C HIS A 356 36.62 13.63 4.72
N ASN A 357 36.39 14.45 3.71
CA ASN A 357 37.11 14.38 2.43
C ASN A 357 38.21 15.43 2.37
N GLN A 358 39.47 15.01 2.43
CA GLN A 358 40.62 15.87 2.24
C GLN A 358 40.95 16.06 0.75
N PHE A 359 41.70 17.09 0.44
CA PHE A 359 42.21 17.40 -0.90
C PHE A 359 41.13 17.70 -1.97
N VAL A 360 39.96 18.18 -1.56
CA VAL A 360 38.92 18.64 -2.52
C VAL A 360 39.31 19.93 -3.23
N SER A 361 40.30 20.67 -2.70
CA SER A 361 40.84 21.90 -3.30
C SER A 361 42.31 22.05 -2.97
N THR A 362 43.07 22.70 -3.87
CA THR A 362 44.46 23.10 -3.64
C THR A 362 44.58 24.32 -2.69
N ASN A 363 43.48 25.02 -2.46
CA ASN A 363 43.40 26.11 -1.50
C ASN A 363 43.21 25.56 -0.07
N ARG A 364 44.24 25.62 0.76
CA ARG A 364 44.22 25.13 2.14
C ARG A 364 43.09 25.70 3.02
N ASN A 365 42.56 26.86 2.70
CA ASN A 365 41.45 27.48 3.43
C ASN A 365 40.07 26.84 3.12
N ALA A 366 40.00 25.99 2.09
CA ALA A 366 38.79 25.25 1.70
C ALA A 366 39.18 23.87 1.17
N ALA A 367 40.21 23.23 1.77
CA ALA A 367 40.78 21.96 1.29
C ALA A 367 40.02 20.73 1.76
N VAL A 368 39.20 20.87 2.81
CA VAL A 368 38.43 19.78 3.40
C VAL A 368 36.95 19.99 3.17
N GLU A 369 36.27 19.00 2.58
CA GLU A 369 34.81 18.90 2.56
C GLU A 369 34.37 17.96 3.68
N LEU A 370 33.53 18.48 4.56
CA LEU A 370 32.87 17.69 5.58
C LEU A 370 31.40 17.50 5.18
N ARG A 371 31.01 16.26 4.87
CA ARG A 371 29.60 15.89 4.63
C ARG A 371 29.03 15.32 5.91
N ILE A 372 27.96 15.94 6.41
CA ILE A 372 27.37 15.64 7.69
C ILE A 372 25.91 15.28 7.45
N THR A 373 25.50 14.08 7.87
CA THR A 373 24.09 13.71 7.99
C THR A 373 23.67 13.83 9.44
N MET A 374 22.58 14.54 9.68
CA MET A 374 22.09 14.91 11.01
C MET A 374 20.65 14.53 11.21
N GLU A 375 20.31 14.22 12.46
CA GLU A 375 18.95 14.15 12.95
C GLU A 375 18.48 15.52 13.47
N ALA A 376 17.22 15.84 13.20
CA ALA A 376 16.52 17.00 13.74
C ALA A 376 15.11 16.61 14.21
N PHE A 377 14.46 17.49 14.98
CA PHE A 377 13.08 17.32 15.45
C PHE A 377 12.04 17.82 14.42
N GLY A 378 12.45 18.05 13.18
CA GLY A 378 11.61 18.56 12.09
C GLY A 378 12.13 19.89 11.54
N THR A 379 11.32 20.53 10.71
CA THR A 379 11.69 21.68 9.86
C THR A 379 12.28 22.85 10.65
N ASP A 380 11.65 23.24 11.76
CA ASP A 380 12.13 24.38 12.58
C ASP A 380 13.49 24.10 13.21
N HIS A 381 13.68 22.87 13.68
CA HIS A 381 14.95 22.46 14.29
C HIS A 381 16.06 22.34 13.23
N LYS A 382 15.78 21.76 12.06
CA LYS A 382 16.69 21.79 10.90
C LYS A 382 17.12 23.22 10.56
N LYS A 383 16.16 24.15 10.46
CA LYS A 383 16.46 25.55 10.20
C LYS A 383 17.37 26.16 11.26
N LYS A 384 17.09 25.91 12.56
CA LYS A 384 17.92 26.37 13.67
C LYS A 384 19.36 25.85 13.56
N ILE A 385 19.55 24.58 13.22
CA ILE A 385 20.89 23.98 13.02
C ILE A 385 21.61 24.67 11.86
N LEU A 386 20.96 24.86 10.71
CA LEU A 386 21.54 25.52 9.55
C LEU A 386 21.94 26.96 9.84
N ASP A 387 21.06 27.73 10.47
CA ASP A 387 21.31 29.14 10.85
C ASP A 387 22.48 29.26 11.85
N THR A 388 22.62 28.27 12.76
CA THR A 388 23.70 28.27 13.75
C THR A 388 25.06 27.97 13.11
N LEU A 389 25.08 26.99 12.19
CA LEU A 389 26.28 26.68 11.41
C LEU A 389 26.71 27.89 10.54
N ASP A 390 25.76 28.57 9.93
CA ASP A 390 26.05 29.75 9.09
C ASP A 390 26.59 30.91 9.92
N LYS A 391 25.99 31.23 11.09
CA LYS A 391 26.47 32.21 12.05
C LYS A 391 27.88 31.92 12.59
N ALA A 392 28.21 30.62 12.72
CA ALA A 392 29.55 30.17 13.10
C ALA A 392 30.58 30.26 11.94
N GLY A 393 30.14 30.66 10.74
CA GLY A 393 30.98 30.87 9.57
C GLY A 393 31.19 29.64 8.68
N PHE A 394 30.45 28.56 8.91
CA PHE A 394 30.62 27.28 8.19
C PHE A 394 29.93 27.24 6.85
N ARG A 395 28.95 28.08 6.55
CA ARG A 395 28.23 28.19 5.28
C ARG A 395 27.75 26.85 4.76
N PRO A 396 26.84 26.13 5.48
CA PRO A 396 26.40 24.81 5.12
C PRO A 396 25.62 24.82 3.79
N LYS A 397 25.90 23.87 2.90
CA LYS A 397 25.11 23.63 1.69
C LYS A 397 24.32 22.35 1.86
N LEU A 398 22.99 22.42 1.71
CA LEU A 398 22.16 21.24 1.69
C LEU A 398 22.56 20.33 0.52
N ILE A 399 22.70 19.05 0.81
CA ILE A 399 22.97 17.99 -0.16
C ILE A 399 21.95 16.86 0.02
N SER A 400 21.81 16.01 -1.00
CA SER A 400 20.96 14.84 -0.87
C SER A 400 21.42 13.98 0.31
N ALA A 401 20.52 13.64 1.21
CA ALA A 401 20.83 12.78 2.33
C ALA A 401 21.06 11.36 1.84
N LYS A 402 22.23 10.79 2.13
CA LYS A 402 22.55 9.38 1.90
C LYS A 402 22.86 8.75 3.25
N LEU A 403 22.00 7.86 3.70
CA LEU A 403 22.17 7.17 4.98
C LEU A 403 23.17 6.00 4.88
N TYR A 404 23.37 5.48 3.67
CA TYR A 404 24.32 4.41 3.36
C TYR A 404 25.23 4.78 2.19
#